data_4f457dbc22dbe856215b23af0e3e7a84
#
_entry.id   4f457dbc22dbe856215b23af0e3e7a84
#
_cell.length_a   1.000
_cell.length_b   1.000
_cell.length_c   1.000
_cell.angle_alpha   90.00
_cell.angle_beta   90.00
_cell.angle_gamma   90.00
#
_symmetry.space_group_name_H-M   'P 1'
#
loop_
_entity.id
_entity.type
_entity.pdbx_description
1 polymer ?
#
loop_
_entity_poly.entity_id
_entity_poly.type
_entity_poly.pdbx_seq_one_letter_code
_entity_poly.pdbx_strand_id
1 'polypeptide(L)'
;MSLRTKVITALTGATMLGGAITGVVQYNEGLSLTADKDSAGIPTICYGETKGVKMGQRAALSDCQKQLIQSAGEHAKALDGLPMQLSDVALVGSVDFIYNVGVAGFNGSAVKRHLKNLDYSAAGKAVLDWRYISKYQQKSPGTGWVYKGSNRWTFDCSQYINGQRNRVCWGLWERRQWQSKAIGNQYKNVNTAVAALKNIGG
;
A
#
# COMPACT_ATOMS: atom_id res chain seq x y z
N MET A 1 -1.86 -15.74 -20.26
CA MET A 1 -1.82 -14.34 -19.78
C MET A 1 -1.27 -14.36 -18.36
N SER A 2 -0.41 -13.41 -17.94
CA SER A 2 0.09 -13.34 -16.56
C SER A 2 -0.79 -12.41 -15.71
N LEU A 3 -0.71 -12.48 -14.36
CA LEU A 3 -1.39 -11.52 -13.47
C LEU A 3 -0.93 -10.10 -13.73
N ARG A 4 0.37 -9.91 -14.00
CA ARG A 4 0.92 -8.62 -14.40
C ARG A 4 0.21 -8.08 -15.65
N THR A 5 0.07 -8.90 -16.70
CA THR A 5 -0.66 -8.53 -17.92
C THR A 5 -2.11 -8.20 -17.60
N LYS A 6 -2.78 -9.00 -16.77
CA LYS A 6 -4.17 -8.75 -16.32
C LYS A 6 -4.31 -7.38 -15.66
N VAL A 7 -3.40 -7.02 -14.76
CA VAL A 7 -3.40 -5.70 -14.08
C VAL A 7 -3.18 -4.58 -15.09
N ILE A 8 -2.17 -4.68 -15.97
CA ILE A 8 -1.87 -3.65 -16.97
C ILE A 8 -3.08 -3.45 -17.90
N THR A 9 -3.64 -4.54 -18.44
CA THR A 9 -4.84 -4.47 -19.28
C THR A 9 -6.03 -3.86 -18.54
N ALA A 10 -6.23 -4.21 -17.27
CA ALA A 10 -7.30 -3.65 -16.46
C ALA A 10 -7.13 -2.14 -16.26
N LEU A 11 -5.93 -1.68 -15.98
CA LEU A 11 -5.61 -0.26 -15.75
C LEU A 11 -5.77 0.59 -17.01
N THR A 12 -5.42 0.05 -18.19
CA THR A 12 -5.51 0.77 -19.48
C THR A 12 -6.88 0.66 -20.15
N GLY A 13 -7.65 -0.37 -19.81
CA GLY A 13 -8.92 -0.72 -20.47
C GLY A 13 -10.19 -0.17 -19.80
N ALA A 14 -10.10 0.77 -18.86
CA ALA A 14 -11.27 1.33 -18.14
C ALA A 14 -12.20 0.26 -17.54
N THR A 15 -11.66 -0.83 -17.03
CA THR A 15 -12.40 -1.94 -16.45
C THR A 15 -12.76 -1.69 -14.98
N MET A 16 -13.74 -2.43 -14.44
CA MET A 16 -14.07 -2.39 -13.01
C MET A 16 -12.85 -2.73 -12.13
N LEU A 17 -12.05 -3.72 -12.53
CA LEU A 17 -10.82 -4.08 -11.81
C LEU A 17 -9.79 -2.95 -11.83
N GLY A 18 -9.59 -2.31 -12.99
CA GLY A 18 -8.67 -1.17 -13.12
C GLY A 18 -9.12 0.02 -12.30
N GLY A 19 -10.43 0.36 -12.34
CA GLY A 19 -11.01 1.40 -11.51
C GLY A 19 -10.87 1.13 -10.00
N ALA A 20 -11.00 -0.13 -9.59
CA ALA A 20 -10.79 -0.51 -8.19
C ALA A 20 -9.32 -0.37 -7.75
N ILE A 21 -8.38 -0.84 -8.57
CA ILE A 21 -6.94 -0.72 -8.28
C ILE A 21 -6.55 0.76 -8.15
N THR A 22 -6.92 1.60 -9.14
CA THR A 22 -6.60 3.02 -9.09
C THR A 22 -7.28 3.71 -7.91
N GLY A 23 -8.55 3.44 -7.67
CA GLY A 23 -9.31 4.04 -6.56
C GLY A 23 -8.74 3.71 -5.19
N VAL A 24 -8.29 2.47 -4.98
CA VAL A 24 -7.65 2.06 -3.71
C VAL A 24 -6.30 2.75 -3.51
N VAL A 25 -5.45 2.78 -4.54
CA VAL A 25 -4.15 3.45 -4.45
C VAL A 25 -4.33 4.96 -4.25
N GLN A 26 -5.23 5.60 -5.00
CA GLN A 26 -5.56 7.03 -4.84
C GLN A 26 -6.03 7.36 -3.43
N TYR A 27 -6.89 6.52 -2.85
CA TYR A 27 -7.39 6.73 -1.49
C TYR A 27 -6.27 6.69 -0.44
N ASN A 28 -5.35 5.74 -0.59
CA ASN A 28 -4.28 5.50 0.38
C ASN A 28 -3.09 6.46 0.24
N GLU A 29 -2.75 6.87 -0.99
CA GLU A 29 -1.58 7.75 -1.22
C GLU A 29 -1.95 9.25 -1.15
N GLY A 30 -3.24 9.58 -1.30
CA GLY A 30 -3.67 10.97 -1.45
C GLY A 30 -3.28 11.60 -2.79
N LEU A 31 -3.74 12.81 -3.02
CA LEU A 31 -3.41 13.57 -4.24
C LEU A 31 -2.82 14.94 -3.86
N SER A 32 -1.64 15.26 -4.37
CA SER A 32 -1.12 16.62 -4.36
C SER A 32 -0.82 17.09 -5.79
N LEU A 33 -1.46 18.18 -6.22
CA LEU A 33 -1.19 18.80 -7.54
C LEU A 33 -0.03 19.79 -7.52
N THR A 34 0.54 20.05 -6.34
CA THR A 34 1.73 20.89 -6.16
C THR A 34 2.75 20.11 -5.34
N ALA A 35 3.99 20.08 -5.84
CA ALA A 35 5.05 19.37 -5.15
C ALA A 35 5.38 20.01 -3.79
N ASP A 36 5.34 19.19 -2.74
CA ASP A 36 5.72 19.55 -1.38
C ASP A 36 6.60 18.44 -0.79
N LYS A 37 7.22 18.70 0.36
CA LYS A 37 8.05 17.72 1.06
C LYS A 37 7.17 16.67 1.72
N ASP A 38 7.52 15.40 1.52
CA ASP A 38 6.97 14.31 2.31
C ASP A 38 7.55 14.30 3.75
N SER A 39 7.16 13.32 4.54
CA SER A 39 7.66 13.15 5.92
C SER A 39 9.17 12.90 6.02
N ALA A 40 9.82 12.52 4.93
CA ALA A 40 11.28 12.34 4.82
C ALA A 40 11.98 13.58 4.24
N GLY A 41 11.22 14.64 3.89
CA GLY A 41 11.73 15.88 3.31
C GLY A 41 12.00 15.80 1.79
N ILE A 42 11.50 14.77 1.11
CA ILE A 42 11.69 14.54 -0.32
C ILE A 42 10.54 15.23 -1.09
N PRO A 43 10.86 16.03 -2.17
CA PRO A 43 9.83 16.61 -3.02
C PRO A 43 8.94 15.54 -3.64
N THR A 44 7.64 15.61 -3.39
CA THR A 44 6.64 14.62 -3.78
C THR A 44 5.45 15.29 -4.43
N ILE A 45 4.92 14.73 -5.51
CA ILE A 45 3.75 15.25 -6.23
C ILE A 45 2.82 14.11 -6.64
N CYS A 46 1.64 14.42 -7.09
CA CYS A 46 0.62 13.47 -7.54
C CYS A 46 0.24 12.48 -6.44
N TYR A 47 0.45 11.20 -6.66
CA TYR A 47 0.16 10.09 -5.75
C TYR A 47 1.46 9.50 -5.17
N GLY A 48 2.34 10.35 -4.64
CA GLY A 48 3.59 9.90 -4.04
C GLY A 48 4.78 9.82 -5.01
N GLU A 49 4.69 10.42 -6.22
CA GLU A 49 5.81 10.43 -7.16
C GLU A 49 6.92 11.37 -6.67
N THR A 50 8.15 10.86 -6.66
CA THR A 50 9.33 11.60 -6.19
C THR A 50 10.41 11.76 -7.28
N LYS A 51 10.35 10.91 -8.33
CA LYS A 51 11.39 10.86 -9.35
C LYS A 51 11.41 12.10 -10.22
N GLY A 52 12.48 12.90 -10.11
CA GLY A 52 12.65 14.12 -10.90
C GLY A 52 11.74 15.28 -10.49
N VAL A 53 11.05 15.16 -9.35
CA VAL A 53 10.15 16.20 -8.83
C VAL A 53 10.95 17.34 -8.22
N LYS A 54 10.55 18.58 -8.54
CA LYS A 54 11.13 19.81 -7.97
C LYS A 54 10.11 20.49 -7.06
N MET A 55 10.57 21.09 -5.97
CA MET A 55 9.72 21.85 -5.07
C MET A 55 8.91 22.91 -5.82
N GLY A 56 7.61 23.00 -5.50
CA GLY A 56 6.69 23.94 -6.13
C GLY A 56 6.27 23.58 -7.57
N GLN A 57 6.74 22.46 -8.11
CA GLN A 57 6.25 21.93 -9.40
C GLN A 57 4.76 21.69 -9.33
N ARG A 58 4.02 22.04 -10.41
CA ARG A 58 2.58 21.76 -10.54
C ARG A 58 2.33 20.69 -11.59
N ALA A 59 1.32 19.88 -11.37
CA ALA A 59 0.85 18.86 -12.31
C ALA A 59 -0.65 18.99 -12.55
N ALA A 60 -1.11 18.62 -13.73
CA ALA A 60 -2.54 18.45 -14.00
C ALA A 60 -3.01 17.10 -13.43
N LEU A 61 -4.29 17.02 -13.04
CA LEU A 61 -4.88 15.77 -12.54
C LEU A 61 -4.73 14.62 -13.55
N SER A 62 -4.90 14.90 -14.84
CA SER A 62 -4.72 13.91 -15.91
C SER A 62 -3.32 13.31 -15.96
N ASP A 63 -2.30 14.12 -15.67
CA ASP A 63 -0.91 13.65 -15.67
C ASP A 63 -0.62 12.81 -14.43
N CYS A 64 -1.17 13.21 -13.27
CA CYS A 64 -1.10 12.39 -12.06
C CYS A 64 -1.79 11.02 -12.26
N GLN A 65 -2.93 10.98 -12.95
CA GLN A 65 -3.61 9.72 -13.27
C GLN A 65 -2.80 8.83 -14.20
N LYS A 66 -2.16 9.40 -15.23
CA LYS A 66 -1.27 8.64 -16.13
C LYS A 66 -0.06 8.08 -15.37
N GLN A 67 0.57 8.89 -14.52
CA GLN A 67 1.69 8.46 -13.68
C GLN A 67 1.29 7.32 -12.74
N LEU A 68 0.11 7.41 -12.10
CA LEU A 68 -0.39 6.35 -11.24
C LEU A 68 -0.56 5.03 -11.99
N ILE A 69 -1.16 5.06 -13.19
CA ILE A 69 -1.33 3.86 -14.03
C ILE A 69 0.02 3.25 -14.39
N GLN A 70 0.98 4.08 -14.79
CA GLN A 70 2.34 3.63 -15.11
C GLN A 70 3.01 3.02 -13.88
N SER A 71 2.99 3.71 -12.75
CA SER A 71 3.60 3.25 -11.49
C SER A 71 2.96 1.95 -11.00
N ALA A 72 1.62 1.84 -11.02
CA ALA A 72 0.93 0.61 -10.67
C ALA A 72 1.30 -0.56 -11.61
N GLY A 73 1.47 -0.29 -12.91
CA GLY A 73 1.97 -1.26 -13.89
C GLY A 73 3.40 -1.74 -13.61
N GLU A 74 4.28 -0.85 -13.15
CA GLU A 74 5.63 -1.20 -12.73
C GLU A 74 5.63 -2.05 -11.46
N HIS A 75 4.83 -1.68 -10.47
CA HIS A 75 4.66 -2.44 -9.23
C HIS A 75 4.06 -3.84 -9.48
N ALA A 76 3.20 -3.98 -10.50
CA ALA A 76 2.62 -5.26 -10.90
C ALA A 76 3.66 -6.33 -11.33
N LYS A 77 4.94 -5.94 -11.57
CA LYS A 77 6.05 -6.90 -11.79
C LYS A 77 6.22 -7.85 -10.59
N ALA A 78 5.90 -7.38 -9.39
CA ALA A 78 5.98 -8.21 -8.19
C ALA A 78 4.97 -9.37 -8.16
N LEU A 79 3.92 -9.31 -9.01
CA LEU A 79 2.94 -10.39 -9.15
C LEU A 79 3.45 -11.58 -9.98
N ASP A 80 4.59 -11.43 -10.65
CA ASP A 80 5.18 -12.52 -11.43
C ASP A 80 5.45 -13.74 -10.53
N GLY A 81 5.06 -14.92 -11.03
CA GLY A 81 5.14 -16.20 -10.31
C GLY A 81 3.98 -16.47 -9.35
N LEU A 82 2.96 -15.61 -9.28
CA LEU A 82 1.69 -15.92 -8.62
C LEU A 82 0.72 -16.63 -9.60
N PRO A 83 -0.15 -17.53 -9.10
CA PRO A 83 -1.09 -18.26 -9.94
C PRO A 83 -2.18 -17.34 -10.52
N MET A 84 -2.59 -17.60 -11.76
CA MET A 84 -3.64 -16.84 -12.45
C MET A 84 -5.02 -16.95 -11.78
N GLN A 85 -5.22 -17.97 -10.95
CA GLN A 85 -6.44 -18.22 -10.17
C GLN A 85 -6.58 -17.28 -8.97
N LEU A 86 -5.59 -16.40 -8.73
CA LEU A 86 -5.72 -15.40 -7.68
C LEU A 86 -7.00 -14.58 -7.88
N SER A 87 -7.83 -14.48 -6.82
CA SER A 87 -9.09 -13.74 -6.90
C SER A 87 -8.84 -12.25 -7.18
N ASP A 88 -9.80 -11.59 -7.83
CA ASP A 88 -9.69 -10.14 -8.10
C ASP A 88 -9.62 -9.32 -6.82
N VAL A 89 -10.29 -9.74 -5.74
CA VAL A 89 -10.22 -9.11 -4.43
C VAL A 89 -8.80 -9.18 -3.86
N ALA A 90 -8.21 -10.38 -3.86
CA ALA A 90 -6.84 -10.55 -3.38
C ALA A 90 -5.83 -9.84 -4.29
N LEU A 91 -6.11 -9.77 -5.60
CA LEU A 91 -5.27 -9.04 -6.55
C LEU A 91 -5.26 -7.54 -6.26
N VAL A 92 -6.42 -6.91 -6.03
CA VAL A 92 -6.53 -5.48 -5.66
C VAL A 92 -5.77 -5.21 -4.36
N GLY A 93 -6.00 -6.03 -3.32
CA GLY A 93 -5.27 -5.91 -2.04
C GLY A 93 -3.76 -6.08 -2.20
N SER A 94 -3.34 -7.01 -3.08
CA SER A 94 -1.92 -7.26 -3.34
C SER A 94 -1.26 -6.08 -4.07
N VAL A 95 -1.92 -5.47 -5.05
CA VAL A 95 -1.39 -4.28 -5.75
C VAL A 95 -1.23 -3.11 -4.78
N ASP A 96 -2.22 -2.83 -3.92
CA ASP A 96 -2.09 -1.79 -2.90
C ASP A 96 -0.97 -2.10 -1.90
N PHE A 97 -0.83 -3.35 -1.48
CA PHE A 97 0.24 -3.75 -0.57
C PHE A 97 1.62 -3.60 -1.24
N ILE A 98 1.77 -4.04 -2.49
CA ILE A 98 3.01 -3.88 -3.28
C ILE A 98 3.35 -2.39 -3.45
N TYR A 99 2.36 -1.56 -3.75
CA TYR A 99 2.55 -0.11 -3.92
C TYR A 99 3.13 0.53 -2.66
N ASN A 100 2.68 0.09 -1.49
CA ASN A 100 3.11 0.62 -0.20
C ASN A 100 4.47 0.07 0.29
N VAL A 101 4.73 -1.25 0.15
CA VAL A 101 5.96 -1.88 0.67
C VAL A 101 7.07 -2.01 -0.37
N GLY A 102 6.76 -1.69 -1.61
CA GLY A 102 7.65 -1.82 -2.76
C GLY A 102 7.77 -3.27 -3.28
N VAL A 103 8.27 -3.38 -4.51
CA VAL A 103 8.47 -4.67 -5.21
C VAL A 103 9.38 -5.60 -4.42
N ALA A 104 10.51 -5.08 -3.90
CA ALA A 104 11.46 -5.88 -3.13
C ALA A 104 10.85 -6.40 -1.81
N GLY A 105 10.13 -5.54 -1.09
CA GLY A 105 9.44 -5.90 0.15
C GLY A 105 8.44 -7.03 -0.07
N PHE A 106 7.58 -6.89 -1.09
CA PHE A 106 6.61 -7.93 -1.42
C PHE A 106 7.27 -9.24 -1.85
N ASN A 107 8.30 -9.19 -2.69
CA ASN A 107 8.99 -10.38 -3.18
C ASN A 107 9.61 -11.22 -2.06
N GLY A 108 10.13 -10.59 -1.01
CA GLY A 108 10.69 -11.24 0.18
C GLY A 108 9.64 -11.62 1.24
N SER A 109 8.38 -11.26 1.06
CA SER A 109 7.35 -11.39 2.10
C SER A 109 6.78 -12.80 2.24
N ALA A 110 6.31 -13.12 3.46
CA ALA A 110 5.47 -14.28 3.70
C ALA A 110 4.13 -14.18 2.92
N VAL A 111 3.62 -12.96 2.69
CA VAL A 111 2.41 -12.73 1.91
C VAL A 111 2.53 -13.35 0.52
N LYS A 112 3.59 -13.01 -0.25
CA LYS A 112 3.81 -13.59 -1.58
C LYS A 112 3.97 -15.11 -1.52
N ARG A 113 4.70 -15.63 -0.53
CA ARG A 113 4.91 -17.06 -0.37
C ARG A 113 3.60 -17.83 -0.18
N HIS A 114 2.68 -17.33 0.64
CA HIS A 114 1.37 -17.93 0.84
C HIS A 114 0.46 -17.79 -0.38
N LEU A 115 0.48 -16.64 -1.07
CA LEU A 115 -0.31 -16.43 -2.28
C LEU A 115 0.11 -17.34 -3.44
N LYS A 116 1.37 -17.79 -3.51
CA LYS A 116 1.82 -18.79 -4.50
C LYS A 116 1.04 -20.10 -4.40
N ASN A 117 0.56 -20.45 -3.20
CA ASN A 117 -0.22 -21.63 -2.93
C ASN A 117 -1.73 -21.35 -2.79
N LEU A 118 -2.18 -20.11 -3.11
CA LEU A 118 -3.55 -19.63 -2.90
C LEU A 118 -4.02 -19.76 -1.43
N ASP A 119 -3.09 -19.80 -0.47
CA ASP A 119 -3.39 -19.78 0.95
C ASP A 119 -3.75 -18.34 1.39
N TYR A 120 -4.96 -17.95 1.05
CA TYR A 120 -5.48 -16.61 1.33
C TYR A 120 -5.48 -16.29 2.84
N SER A 121 -5.83 -17.28 3.68
CA SER A 121 -5.91 -17.08 5.12
C SER A 121 -4.54 -16.71 5.71
N ALA A 122 -3.50 -17.50 5.39
CA ALA A 122 -2.16 -17.22 5.87
C ALA A 122 -1.58 -15.96 5.23
N ALA A 123 -1.85 -15.69 3.94
CA ALA A 123 -1.41 -14.48 3.26
C ALA A 123 -2.00 -13.22 3.93
N GLY A 124 -3.29 -13.22 4.23
CA GLY A 124 -3.96 -12.12 4.93
C GLY A 124 -3.38 -11.87 6.32
N LYS A 125 -3.15 -12.92 7.11
CA LYS A 125 -2.50 -12.80 8.43
C LYS A 125 -1.10 -12.22 8.34
N ALA A 126 -0.29 -12.65 7.36
CA ALA A 126 1.07 -12.18 7.16
C ALA A 126 1.17 -10.68 6.81
N VAL A 127 0.11 -10.06 6.28
CA VAL A 127 0.06 -8.61 6.06
C VAL A 127 0.18 -7.84 7.37
N LEU A 128 -0.42 -8.34 8.45
CA LEU A 128 -0.46 -7.66 9.74
C LEU A 128 0.93 -7.53 10.41
N ASP A 129 1.91 -8.32 9.98
CA ASP A 129 3.30 -8.22 10.45
C ASP A 129 4.00 -6.96 9.92
N TRP A 130 3.44 -6.31 8.90
CA TRP A 130 3.97 -5.08 8.29
C TRP A 130 3.45 -3.79 8.95
N ARG A 131 3.03 -3.86 10.21
CA ARG A 131 2.48 -2.75 10.99
C ARG A 131 3.52 -1.87 11.68
N TYR A 132 4.80 -2.11 11.48
CA TYR A 132 5.87 -1.35 12.12
C TYR A 132 6.43 -0.27 11.22
N ILE A 133 6.75 0.90 11.82
CA ILE A 133 7.57 1.93 11.19
C ILE A 133 8.91 2.04 11.93
N SER A 134 9.92 2.59 11.26
CA SER A 134 11.25 2.79 11.84
C SER A 134 11.71 4.24 11.69
N LYS A 135 12.44 4.73 12.70
CA LYS A 135 13.22 5.97 12.63
C LYS A 135 14.67 5.70 13.01
N TYR A 136 15.58 6.41 12.37
CA TYR A 136 17.01 6.30 12.61
C TYR A 136 17.52 7.62 13.20
N GLN A 137 17.76 7.64 14.51
CA GLN A 137 18.23 8.81 15.24
C GLN A 137 18.81 8.39 16.61
N GLN A 138 19.69 9.23 17.19
CA GLN A 138 20.36 8.94 18.46
C GLN A 138 19.38 8.93 19.64
N LYS A 139 18.49 9.94 19.71
CA LYS A 139 17.54 10.10 20.81
C LYS A 139 16.21 9.42 20.50
N SER A 140 15.50 8.97 21.55
CA SER A 140 14.15 8.41 21.40
C SER A 140 13.22 9.39 20.69
N PRO A 141 12.42 8.94 19.70
CA PRO A 141 11.39 9.76 19.08
C PRO A 141 10.20 10.07 20.00
N GLY A 142 10.11 9.42 21.17
CA GLY A 142 9.03 9.62 22.14
C GLY A 142 8.39 8.34 22.65
N THR A 143 7.24 8.47 23.30
CA THR A 143 6.50 7.37 23.93
C THR A 143 6.09 6.31 22.88
N GLY A 144 6.20 5.05 23.26
CA GLY A 144 5.80 3.90 22.41
C GLY A 144 6.87 3.44 21.41
N TRP A 145 7.96 4.20 21.23
CA TRP A 145 9.08 3.77 20.40
C TRP A 145 10.01 2.81 21.15
N VAL A 146 10.43 1.74 20.48
CA VAL A 146 11.33 0.71 21.01
C VAL A 146 12.67 0.76 20.29
N TYR A 147 13.75 0.87 21.03
CA TYR A 147 15.12 0.84 20.49
C TYR A 147 15.50 -0.56 20.00
N LYS A 148 16.07 -0.65 18.81
CA LYS A 148 16.48 -1.91 18.15
C LYS A 148 17.99 -1.99 17.86
N GLY A 149 18.78 -1.07 18.42
CA GLY A 149 20.21 -0.96 18.13
C GLY A 149 20.51 -0.07 16.91
N SER A 150 21.78 0.32 16.75
CA SER A 150 22.27 1.12 15.61
C SER A 150 21.44 2.37 15.32
N ASN A 151 21.06 3.10 16.36
CA ASN A 151 20.18 4.28 16.28
C ASN A 151 18.82 4.03 15.65
N ARG A 152 18.38 2.77 15.52
CA ARG A 152 17.07 2.40 14.98
C ARG A 152 16.04 2.27 16.09
N TRP A 153 14.95 2.97 15.92
CA TRP A 153 13.76 2.90 16.75
C TRP A 153 12.60 2.35 15.92
N THR A 154 11.78 1.49 16.51
CA THR A 154 10.57 0.97 15.86
C THR A 154 9.34 1.32 16.66
N PHE A 155 8.21 1.54 15.95
CA PHE A 155 6.92 1.80 16.55
C PHE A 155 5.89 0.82 15.98
N ASP A 156 5.12 0.18 16.85
CA ASP A 156 4.00 -0.67 16.45
C ASP A 156 2.76 0.21 16.22
N CYS A 157 2.34 0.31 14.96
CA CYS A 157 1.20 1.17 14.60
C CYS A 157 -0.14 0.65 15.13
N SER A 158 -0.22 -0.59 15.60
CA SER A 158 -1.44 -1.16 16.20
C SER A 158 -1.61 -0.85 17.68
N GLN A 159 -0.59 -0.26 18.34
CA GLN A 159 -0.63 -0.01 19.78
C GLN A 159 -1.49 1.20 20.14
N TYR A 160 -2.16 1.10 21.29
CA TYR A 160 -2.79 2.24 21.94
C TYR A 160 -1.79 2.96 22.85
N ILE A 161 -1.88 4.29 22.89
CA ILE A 161 -1.12 5.13 23.82
C ILE A 161 -2.12 5.78 24.77
N ASN A 162 -1.95 5.54 26.08
CA ASN A 162 -2.87 6.05 27.12
C ASN A 162 -4.36 5.71 26.83
N GLY A 163 -4.64 4.50 26.34
CA GLY A 163 -5.99 4.06 26.04
C GLY A 163 -6.60 4.63 24.74
N GLN A 164 -5.84 5.42 23.97
CA GLN A 164 -6.30 6.02 22.71
C GLN A 164 -5.51 5.46 21.51
N ARG A 165 -6.12 5.52 20.32
CA ARG A 165 -5.42 5.25 19.05
C ARG A 165 -4.18 6.14 18.97
N ASN A 166 -3.02 5.57 18.65
CA ASN A 166 -1.81 6.38 18.52
C ASN A 166 -1.94 7.36 17.35
N ARG A 167 -1.34 8.54 17.50
CA ARG A 167 -1.29 9.58 16.45
C ARG A 167 -0.07 9.47 15.54
N VAL A 168 0.79 8.47 15.77
CA VAL A 168 2.06 8.31 15.04
C VAL A 168 1.83 7.68 13.68
N CYS A 169 1.09 6.57 13.63
CA CYS A 169 0.89 5.80 12.38
C CYS A 169 -0.36 4.90 12.42
N TRP A 170 -1.43 5.28 13.16
CA TRP A 170 -2.64 4.48 13.22
C TRP A 170 -3.25 4.21 11.83
N GLY A 171 -3.20 5.17 10.90
CA GLY A 171 -3.66 4.98 9.52
C GLY A 171 -2.94 3.85 8.78
N LEU A 172 -1.64 3.62 9.08
CA LEU A 172 -0.95 2.44 8.53
C LEU A 172 -1.56 1.14 9.08
N TRP A 173 -1.91 1.08 10.36
CA TRP A 173 -2.57 -0.08 10.94
C TRP A 173 -3.93 -0.35 10.30
N GLU A 174 -4.73 0.68 10.10
CA GLU A 174 -6.02 0.58 9.39
C GLU A 174 -5.84 0.08 7.96
N ARG A 175 -4.86 0.62 7.22
CA ARG A 175 -4.52 0.12 5.88
C ARG A 175 -4.14 -1.37 5.91
N ARG A 176 -3.34 -1.82 6.89
CA ARG A 176 -2.97 -3.24 7.04
C ARG A 176 -4.18 -4.13 7.33
N GLN A 177 -5.13 -3.68 8.14
CA GLN A 177 -6.36 -4.43 8.41
C GLN A 177 -7.18 -4.62 7.15
N TRP A 178 -7.35 -3.56 6.34
CA TRP A 178 -8.03 -3.66 5.06
C TRP A 178 -7.30 -4.59 4.09
N GLN A 179 -6.00 -4.40 3.91
CA GLN A 179 -5.15 -5.24 3.04
C GLN A 179 -5.20 -6.71 3.49
N SER A 180 -5.18 -6.97 4.78
CA SER A 180 -5.32 -8.32 5.35
C SER A 180 -6.63 -8.97 4.93
N LYS A 181 -7.75 -8.27 5.02
CA LYS A 181 -9.06 -8.76 4.59
C LYS A 181 -9.14 -8.95 3.08
N ALA A 182 -8.62 -8.02 2.29
CA ALA A 182 -8.63 -8.09 0.85
C ALA A 182 -7.75 -9.25 0.33
N ILE A 183 -6.49 -9.33 0.77
CA ILE A 183 -5.56 -10.39 0.41
C ILE A 183 -6.03 -11.74 0.94
N GLY A 184 -6.64 -11.75 2.14
CA GLY A 184 -7.30 -12.91 2.74
C GLY A 184 -8.60 -13.34 2.05
N ASN A 185 -8.98 -12.66 0.95
CA ASN A 185 -10.18 -12.93 0.15
C ASN A 185 -11.47 -12.94 0.97
N GLN A 186 -11.58 -12.06 1.98
CA GLN A 186 -12.71 -12.02 2.92
C GLN A 186 -13.86 -11.10 2.45
N TYR A 187 -13.67 -10.31 1.40
CA TYR A 187 -14.75 -9.52 0.81
C TYR A 187 -15.44 -10.31 -0.30
N LYS A 188 -16.77 -10.13 -0.42
CA LYS A 188 -17.61 -10.83 -1.41
C LYS A 188 -17.17 -10.57 -2.86
N ASN A 189 -16.74 -9.35 -3.14
CA ASN A 189 -16.27 -8.91 -4.46
C ASN A 189 -15.45 -7.62 -4.33
N VAL A 190 -14.91 -7.16 -5.43
CA VAL A 190 -14.06 -5.97 -5.50
C VAL A 190 -14.80 -4.71 -5.03
N ASN A 191 -16.07 -4.54 -5.38
CA ASN A 191 -16.86 -3.36 -4.99
C ASN A 191 -17.04 -3.30 -3.46
N THR A 192 -17.31 -4.44 -2.81
CA THR A 192 -17.42 -4.50 -1.35
C THR A 192 -16.07 -4.24 -0.67
N ALA A 193 -14.96 -4.65 -1.27
CA ALA A 193 -13.63 -4.33 -0.76
C ALA A 193 -13.34 -2.82 -0.84
N VAL A 194 -13.63 -2.17 -1.98
CA VAL A 194 -13.45 -0.72 -2.17
C VAL A 194 -14.36 0.08 -1.24
N ALA A 195 -15.62 -0.33 -1.09
CA ALA A 195 -16.55 0.33 -0.16
C ALA A 195 -16.07 0.25 1.28
N ALA A 196 -15.54 -0.92 1.71
CA ALA A 196 -15.00 -1.12 3.05
C ALA A 196 -13.77 -0.22 3.34
N LEU A 197 -12.95 0.08 2.32
CA LEU A 197 -11.80 0.97 2.47
C LEU A 197 -12.23 2.38 2.90
N LYS A 198 -13.29 2.92 2.29
CA LYS A 198 -13.79 4.27 2.59
C LYS A 198 -14.34 4.42 4.01
N ASN A 199 -14.66 3.32 4.69
CA ASN A 199 -15.19 3.29 6.05
C ASN A 199 -14.12 3.06 7.13
N ILE A 200 -12.84 2.93 6.75
CA ILE A 200 -11.74 2.65 7.70
C ILE A 200 -11.22 3.92 8.38
N GLY A 201 -11.61 5.09 8.07
CA GLY A 201 -11.15 6.35 8.68
C GLY A 201 -12.22 7.12 9.46
N GLY A 202 -13.37 6.50 9.71
CA GLY A 202 -14.47 7.10 10.43
C GLY A 202 -14.47 6.79 11.93
#